data_084d69982f0e367d9e0bd7f9958c9002
#
_entry.id   084d69982f0e367d9e0bd7f9958c9002
#
_cell.length_a   1.000
_cell.length_b   1.000
_cell.length_c   1.000
_cell.angle_alpha   90.00
_cell.angle_beta   90.00
_cell.angle_gamma   90.00
#
_symmetry.space_group_name_H-M   'P 1'
#
loop_
_entity.id
_entity.type
_entity.pdbx_description
1 polymer ?
#
loop_
_entity_poly.entity_id
_entity_poly.type
_entity_poly.pdbx_seq_one_letter_code
_entity_poly.pdbx_strand_id
1 'polypeptide(L)'
;MKKSIGFVVVCASMMLASGSAWALKGSAAAGKDKSALCHGCHGENGMSVAPNFPNLAGQYSGYIKKQIRDFQAGKRNDDTMSAMAATVTEAQDLEDIAAYFMSQSTMKGSTAKSAKADKGKTLFMEGNLEKGVYGCKNCHGENGKGKSAENHLFPVLAGQNKDYLVKQLMDLKEGRRTNDPANMMGDIAKGLSVDDIENLTEYLSGL
;
A
#
# COMPACT_ATOMS: atom_id res chain seq x y z
N MET A 1 22.10 -2.92 -80.00
CA MET A 1 20.81 -2.91 -79.33
C MET A 1 21.04 -3.32 -77.90
N LYS A 2 21.12 -2.36 -76.98
CA LYS A 2 21.30 -2.64 -75.49
C LYS A 2 19.94 -2.50 -74.83
N LYS A 3 19.46 -3.63 -74.24
CA LYS A 3 18.21 -3.67 -73.43
C LYS A 3 18.58 -3.29 -71.98
N SER A 4 18.06 -2.15 -71.50
CA SER A 4 18.14 -1.77 -70.09
C SER A 4 16.99 -2.43 -69.34
N ILE A 5 17.34 -3.25 -68.34
CA ILE A 5 16.38 -3.88 -67.39
C ILE A 5 16.25 -2.91 -66.20
N GLY A 6 15.08 -2.27 -66.09
CA GLY A 6 14.78 -1.41 -64.93
C GLY A 6 14.40 -2.25 -63.74
N PHE A 7 15.12 -2.06 -62.66
CA PHE A 7 14.82 -2.68 -61.35
C PHE A 7 13.81 -1.79 -60.62
N VAL A 8 12.59 -2.26 -60.42
CA VAL A 8 11.59 -1.59 -59.58
C VAL A 8 11.79 -2.05 -58.12
N VAL A 9 12.29 -1.12 -57.31
CA VAL A 9 12.37 -1.35 -55.86
C VAL A 9 11.03 -0.96 -55.24
N VAL A 10 10.27 -1.97 -54.81
CA VAL A 10 9.03 -1.80 -54.01
C VAL A 10 9.44 -1.61 -52.55
N CYS A 11 9.45 -0.37 -52.07
CA CYS A 11 9.58 -0.07 -50.65
C CYS A 11 8.27 -0.41 -49.94
N ALA A 12 8.22 -1.56 -49.26
CA ALA A 12 7.14 -1.91 -48.37
C ALA A 12 7.30 -1.08 -47.08
N SER A 13 6.48 -0.04 -46.95
CA SER A 13 6.40 0.76 -45.70
C SER A 13 5.70 -0.07 -44.61
N MET A 14 6.45 -0.65 -43.68
CA MET A 14 5.91 -1.21 -42.44
C MET A 14 5.40 -0.05 -41.56
N MET A 15 4.09 0.17 -41.53
CA MET A 15 3.44 1.00 -40.53
C MET A 15 3.54 0.26 -39.16
N LEU A 16 4.47 0.69 -38.33
CA LEU A 16 4.48 0.35 -36.91
C LEU A 16 3.25 1.02 -36.26
N ALA A 17 2.21 0.27 -36.04
CA ALA A 17 1.09 0.71 -35.22
C ALA A 17 1.60 0.85 -33.79
N SER A 18 1.98 2.06 -33.42
CA SER A 18 2.25 2.45 -32.02
C SER A 18 0.92 2.39 -31.27
N GLY A 19 0.58 1.23 -30.75
CA GLY A 19 -0.51 1.09 -29.81
C GLY A 19 -0.21 1.94 -28.58
N SER A 20 -0.92 3.06 -28.43
CA SER A 20 -0.90 3.84 -27.19
C SER A 20 -1.40 2.90 -26.08
N ALA A 21 -0.50 2.45 -25.23
CA ALA A 21 -0.87 1.73 -24.03
C ALA A 21 -1.64 2.72 -23.11
N TRP A 22 -2.96 2.68 -23.20
CA TRP A 22 -3.81 3.44 -22.29
C TRP A 22 -3.55 2.93 -20.88
N ALA A 23 -3.12 3.80 -19.98
CA ALA A 23 -2.98 3.44 -18.58
C ALA A 23 -4.36 2.99 -18.08
N LEU A 24 -4.43 1.78 -17.50
CA LEU A 24 -5.65 1.24 -16.92
C LEU A 24 -6.11 2.17 -15.79
N LYS A 25 -7.35 2.62 -15.86
CA LYS A 25 -7.98 3.45 -14.84
C LYS A 25 -8.97 2.59 -14.05
N GLY A 26 -8.83 2.58 -12.72
CA GLY A 26 -9.72 1.85 -11.84
C GLY A 26 -11.11 2.47 -11.74
N SER A 27 -12.13 1.63 -11.72
CA SER A 27 -13.53 1.97 -11.46
C SER A 27 -13.93 1.50 -10.06
N ALA A 28 -14.21 2.43 -9.15
CA ALA A 28 -14.70 2.08 -7.81
C ALA A 28 -16.02 1.30 -7.83
N ALA A 29 -16.90 1.60 -8.79
CA ALA A 29 -18.17 0.90 -8.93
C ALA A 29 -17.96 -0.58 -9.32
N ALA A 30 -17.08 -0.86 -10.30
CA ALA A 30 -16.75 -2.24 -10.68
C ALA A 30 -15.94 -2.94 -9.57
N GLY A 31 -15.11 -2.20 -8.84
CA GLY A 31 -14.28 -2.72 -7.76
C GLY A 31 -15.07 -3.26 -6.59
N LYS A 32 -16.27 -2.73 -6.34
CA LYS A 32 -17.16 -3.22 -5.28
C LYS A 32 -17.45 -4.72 -5.44
N ASP A 33 -17.91 -5.12 -6.61
CA ASP A 33 -18.27 -6.52 -6.88
C ASP A 33 -17.01 -7.41 -6.95
N LYS A 34 -15.94 -6.91 -7.57
CA LYS A 34 -14.67 -7.63 -7.71
C LYS A 34 -13.95 -7.85 -6.38
N SER A 35 -14.21 -7.01 -5.36
CA SER A 35 -13.64 -7.14 -4.01
C SER A 35 -14.46 -8.02 -3.06
N ALA A 36 -15.50 -8.71 -3.53
CA ALA A 36 -16.40 -9.51 -2.69
C ALA A 36 -15.64 -10.52 -1.78
N LEU A 37 -14.63 -11.20 -2.31
CA LEU A 37 -13.80 -12.12 -1.51
C LEU A 37 -12.98 -11.39 -0.43
N CYS A 38 -12.60 -10.14 -0.66
CA CYS A 38 -11.82 -9.33 0.28
C CYS A 38 -12.67 -8.90 1.48
N HIS A 39 -13.98 -8.73 1.28
CA HIS A 39 -14.91 -8.24 2.29
C HIS A 39 -14.98 -9.15 3.53
N GLY A 40 -14.74 -10.46 3.38
CA GLY A 40 -14.77 -11.41 4.48
C GLY A 40 -13.81 -11.08 5.64
N CYS A 41 -12.68 -10.46 5.33
CA CYS A 41 -11.67 -10.07 6.32
C CYS A 41 -11.56 -8.55 6.47
N HIS A 42 -11.61 -7.81 5.35
CA HIS A 42 -11.40 -6.37 5.34
C HIS A 42 -12.69 -5.54 5.47
N GLY A 43 -13.86 -6.20 5.55
CA GLY A 43 -15.17 -5.55 5.59
C GLY A 43 -15.60 -5.00 4.22
N GLU A 44 -16.91 -4.91 3.98
CA GLU A 44 -17.44 -4.41 2.70
C GLU A 44 -16.96 -2.98 2.42
N ASN A 45 -16.99 -2.11 3.42
CA ASN A 45 -16.53 -0.73 3.30
C ASN A 45 -15.04 -0.52 3.59
N GLY A 46 -14.27 -1.60 3.69
CA GLY A 46 -12.84 -1.56 3.99
C GLY A 46 -12.49 -1.34 5.47
N MET A 47 -13.49 -1.37 6.37
CA MET A 47 -13.25 -1.45 7.83
C MET A 47 -13.28 -2.92 8.24
N SER A 48 -12.14 -3.44 8.66
CA SER A 48 -11.94 -4.87 8.86
C SER A 48 -12.81 -5.44 9.98
N VAL A 49 -13.08 -6.74 9.88
CA VAL A 49 -13.95 -7.47 10.83
C VAL A 49 -13.21 -7.92 12.10
N ALA A 50 -11.88 -7.86 12.10
CA ALA A 50 -11.05 -8.26 13.24
C ALA A 50 -9.74 -7.46 13.30
N PRO A 51 -9.14 -7.26 14.48
CA PRO A 51 -8.02 -6.33 14.70
C PRO A 51 -6.70 -6.79 14.05
N ASN A 52 -6.57 -8.05 13.70
CA ASN A 52 -5.40 -8.59 12.99
C ASN A 52 -5.45 -8.35 11.47
N PHE A 53 -6.61 -8.01 10.89
CA PHE A 53 -6.73 -7.63 9.49
C PHE A 53 -6.62 -6.11 9.34
N PRO A 54 -5.95 -5.61 8.28
CA PRO A 54 -5.87 -4.17 8.08
C PRO A 54 -7.19 -3.58 7.58
N ASN A 55 -7.48 -2.37 8.04
CA ASN A 55 -8.43 -1.50 7.38
C ASN A 55 -7.88 -1.07 6.02
N LEU A 56 -8.73 -1.08 5.00
CA LEU A 56 -8.40 -0.65 3.63
C LEU A 56 -9.12 0.63 3.22
N ALA A 57 -10.12 1.05 4.00
CA ALA A 57 -10.95 2.22 3.73
C ALA A 57 -10.11 3.49 3.60
N GLY A 58 -10.20 4.17 2.46
CA GLY A 58 -9.46 5.39 2.18
C GLY A 58 -7.96 5.22 2.02
N GLN A 59 -7.44 3.99 1.95
CA GLN A 59 -6.03 3.74 1.66
C GLN A 59 -5.72 4.06 0.20
N TYR A 60 -4.54 4.56 -0.09
CA TYR A 60 -4.12 4.92 -1.45
C TYR A 60 -4.14 3.72 -2.40
N SER A 61 -4.81 3.86 -3.55
CA SER A 61 -4.92 2.80 -4.56
C SER A 61 -3.56 2.29 -5.02
N GLY A 62 -2.59 3.18 -5.20
CA GLY A 62 -1.22 2.81 -5.55
C GLY A 62 -0.55 1.93 -4.49
N TYR A 63 -0.80 2.20 -3.19
CA TYR A 63 -0.30 1.37 -2.11
C TYR A 63 -0.97 -0.02 -2.09
N ILE A 64 -2.30 -0.07 -2.22
CA ILE A 64 -3.04 -1.34 -2.28
C ILE A 64 -2.51 -2.20 -3.43
N LYS A 65 -2.41 -1.63 -4.63
CA LYS A 65 -1.89 -2.33 -5.82
C LYS A 65 -0.47 -2.85 -5.61
N LYS A 66 0.40 -2.02 -5.04
CA LYS A 66 1.75 -2.45 -4.70
C LYS A 66 1.75 -3.64 -3.75
N GLN A 67 0.96 -3.60 -2.68
CA GLN A 67 0.93 -4.69 -1.71
C GLN A 67 0.41 -6.00 -2.31
N ILE A 68 -0.66 -5.96 -3.10
CA ILE A 68 -1.19 -7.15 -3.79
C ILE A 68 -0.13 -7.74 -4.73
N ARG A 69 0.53 -6.90 -5.55
CA ARG A 69 1.62 -7.35 -6.44
C ARG A 69 2.81 -7.92 -5.68
N ASP A 70 3.14 -7.35 -4.52
CA ASP A 70 4.24 -7.85 -3.70
C ASP A 70 3.93 -9.23 -3.10
N PHE A 71 2.69 -9.49 -2.68
CA PHE A 71 2.24 -10.82 -2.27
C PHE A 71 2.27 -11.82 -3.43
N GLN A 72 1.75 -11.45 -4.61
CA GLN A 72 1.79 -12.27 -5.82
C GLN A 72 3.21 -12.64 -6.24
N ALA A 73 4.16 -11.71 -6.05
CA ALA A 73 5.56 -11.90 -6.42
C ALA A 73 6.43 -12.52 -5.30
N GLY A 74 5.85 -12.89 -4.15
CA GLY A 74 6.59 -13.40 -2.99
C GLY A 74 7.53 -12.39 -2.33
N LYS A 75 7.41 -11.08 -2.67
CA LYS A 75 8.19 -10.00 -2.04
C LYS A 75 7.65 -9.62 -0.67
N ARG A 76 6.41 -9.96 -0.40
CA ARG A 76 5.75 -9.89 0.90
C ARG A 76 5.05 -11.20 1.16
N ASN A 77 5.24 -11.77 2.34
CA ASN A 77 4.69 -13.07 2.69
C ASN A 77 3.72 -12.93 3.86
N ASP A 78 2.57 -13.58 3.70
CA ASP A 78 1.55 -13.81 4.72
C ASP A 78 0.66 -14.92 4.16
N ASP A 79 0.49 -16.01 4.89
CA ASP A 79 -0.16 -17.23 4.36
C ASP A 79 -1.55 -16.96 3.81
N THR A 80 -2.34 -16.15 4.52
CA THR A 80 -3.70 -15.79 4.07
C THR A 80 -3.66 -14.84 2.88
N MET A 81 -2.91 -13.73 2.99
CA MET A 81 -2.91 -12.71 1.94
C MET A 81 -2.19 -13.15 0.67
N SER A 82 -1.17 -14.00 0.76
CA SER A 82 -0.51 -14.54 -0.44
C SER A 82 -1.49 -15.39 -1.26
N ALA A 83 -2.30 -16.24 -0.59
CA ALA A 83 -3.34 -17.02 -1.26
C ALA A 83 -4.44 -16.13 -1.83
N MET A 84 -4.90 -15.12 -1.08
CA MET A 84 -5.96 -14.20 -1.54
C MET A 84 -5.49 -13.32 -2.70
N ALA A 85 -4.27 -12.78 -2.65
CA ALA A 85 -3.70 -11.97 -3.72
C ALA A 85 -3.58 -12.76 -5.05
N ALA A 86 -3.28 -14.05 -4.98
CA ALA A 86 -3.20 -14.92 -6.16
C ALA A 86 -4.53 -15.07 -6.92
N THR A 87 -5.68 -14.77 -6.27
CA THR A 87 -7.00 -14.81 -6.94
C THR A 87 -7.25 -13.60 -7.83
N VAL A 88 -6.48 -12.52 -7.69
CA VAL A 88 -6.59 -11.30 -8.52
C VAL A 88 -5.70 -11.46 -9.74
N THR A 89 -6.20 -12.08 -10.79
CA THR A 89 -5.43 -12.45 -12.00
C THR A 89 -5.41 -11.34 -13.06
N GLU A 90 -6.49 -10.57 -13.16
CA GLU A 90 -6.63 -9.55 -14.17
C GLU A 90 -6.10 -8.20 -13.69
N ALA A 91 -5.29 -7.54 -14.53
CA ALA A 91 -4.73 -6.23 -14.20
C ALA A 91 -5.81 -5.16 -13.96
N GLN A 92 -6.94 -5.23 -14.71
CA GLN A 92 -8.06 -4.31 -14.53
C GLN A 92 -8.78 -4.55 -13.20
N ASP A 93 -8.90 -5.81 -12.74
CA ASP A 93 -9.52 -6.11 -11.45
C ASP A 93 -8.74 -5.51 -10.29
N LEU A 94 -7.41 -5.57 -10.36
CA LEU A 94 -6.54 -4.94 -9.38
C LEU A 94 -6.72 -3.41 -9.34
N GLU A 95 -6.84 -2.76 -10.49
CA GLU A 95 -7.10 -1.32 -10.57
C GLU A 95 -8.46 -0.97 -9.96
N ASP A 96 -9.51 -1.73 -10.28
CA ASP A 96 -10.88 -1.51 -9.81
C ASP A 96 -11.02 -1.74 -8.30
N ILE A 97 -10.49 -2.85 -7.78
CA ILE A 97 -10.48 -3.17 -6.34
C ILE A 97 -9.75 -2.07 -5.55
N ALA A 98 -8.58 -1.64 -6.02
CA ALA A 98 -7.82 -0.60 -5.36
C ALA A 98 -8.55 0.76 -5.38
N ALA A 99 -9.21 1.09 -6.49
CA ALA A 99 -10.05 2.29 -6.61
C ALA A 99 -11.24 2.24 -5.66
N TYR A 100 -11.87 1.06 -5.50
CA TYR A 100 -12.99 0.88 -4.58
C TYR A 100 -12.61 1.18 -3.14
N PHE A 101 -11.57 0.53 -2.60
CA PHE A 101 -11.17 0.76 -1.21
C PHE A 101 -10.65 2.18 -0.98
N MET A 102 -9.96 2.78 -1.94
CA MET A 102 -9.56 4.19 -1.86
C MET A 102 -10.75 5.14 -1.81
N SER A 103 -11.87 4.82 -2.49
CA SER A 103 -13.08 5.64 -2.52
C SER A 103 -13.91 5.59 -1.22
N GLN A 104 -13.61 4.64 -0.34
CA GLN A 104 -14.33 4.51 0.93
C GLN A 104 -13.95 5.65 1.90
N SER A 105 -14.81 5.89 2.88
CA SER A 105 -14.51 6.84 3.96
C SER A 105 -13.18 6.47 4.62
N THR A 106 -12.38 7.47 4.96
CA THR A 106 -11.10 7.23 5.66
C THR A 106 -11.30 6.40 6.92
N MET A 107 -10.32 5.54 7.22
CA MET A 107 -10.25 4.81 8.48
C MET A 107 -10.51 5.76 9.65
N LYS A 108 -11.27 5.29 10.63
CA LYS A 108 -11.56 6.03 11.86
C LYS A 108 -11.08 5.22 13.04
N GLY A 109 -10.21 5.80 13.81
CA GLY A 109 -9.76 5.21 15.06
C GLY A 109 -10.75 5.43 16.20
N SER A 110 -10.60 4.65 17.25
CA SER A 110 -11.27 4.91 18.51
C SER A 110 -10.32 5.72 19.41
N THR A 111 -10.68 6.96 19.70
CA THR A 111 -9.87 7.90 20.47
C THR A 111 -9.83 7.53 21.96
N ALA A 112 -9.07 6.52 22.34
CA ALA A 112 -8.72 6.33 23.74
C ALA A 112 -7.54 7.24 24.07
N LYS A 113 -7.79 8.29 24.87
CA LYS A 113 -6.70 9.06 25.47
C LYS A 113 -5.97 8.19 26.48
N SER A 114 -4.69 7.94 26.28
CA SER A 114 -3.87 7.16 27.20
C SER A 114 -2.46 7.74 27.24
N ALA A 115 -1.75 7.52 28.36
CA ALA A 115 -0.34 7.90 28.47
C ALA A 115 0.55 7.24 27.41
N LYS A 116 0.15 6.05 26.90
CA LYS A 116 0.81 5.40 25.76
C LYS A 116 0.59 6.19 24.48
N ALA A 117 -0.64 6.62 24.21
CA ALA A 117 -0.94 7.44 23.02
C ALA A 117 -0.17 8.78 23.03
N ASP A 118 -0.01 9.42 24.17
CA ASP A 118 0.77 10.67 24.29
C ASP A 118 2.26 10.43 23.95
N LYS A 119 2.86 9.35 24.48
CA LYS A 119 4.23 8.96 24.15
C LYS A 119 4.35 8.60 22.66
N GLY A 120 3.39 7.87 22.13
CA GLY A 120 3.31 7.51 20.72
C GLY A 120 3.22 8.74 19.83
N LYS A 121 2.42 9.74 20.21
CA LYS A 121 2.32 11.03 19.52
C LYS A 121 3.66 11.75 19.49
N THR A 122 4.36 11.86 20.62
CA THR A 122 5.68 12.49 20.69
C THR A 122 6.66 11.79 19.73
N LEU A 123 6.73 10.45 19.80
CA LEU A 123 7.61 9.68 18.93
C LEU A 123 7.22 9.80 17.43
N PHE A 124 5.93 9.82 17.12
CA PHE A 124 5.44 10.03 15.76
C PHE A 124 5.84 11.39 15.20
N MET A 125 5.73 12.44 16.01
CA MET A 125 6.00 13.82 15.60
C MET A 125 7.51 14.13 15.56
N GLU A 126 8.28 13.69 16.54
CA GLU A 126 9.66 14.12 16.77
C GLU A 126 10.69 13.05 16.40
N GLY A 127 10.32 11.77 16.54
CA GLY A 127 11.25 10.65 16.41
C GLY A 127 12.16 10.48 17.63
N ASN A 128 13.23 9.74 17.43
CA ASN A 128 14.35 9.60 18.37
C ASN A 128 15.65 9.46 17.56
N LEU A 129 16.29 10.56 17.29
CA LEU A 129 17.49 10.61 16.43
C LEU A 129 18.68 9.84 17.01
N GLU A 130 18.78 9.71 18.34
CA GLU A 130 19.83 8.91 18.98
C GLU A 130 19.72 7.43 18.61
N LYS A 131 18.49 6.96 18.36
CA LYS A 131 18.20 5.60 17.89
C LYS A 131 18.08 5.49 16.37
N GLY A 132 18.36 6.56 15.61
CA GLY A 132 18.18 6.60 14.16
C GLY A 132 16.72 6.62 13.72
N VAL A 133 15.77 6.93 14.61
CA VAL A 133 14.34 6.99 14.32
C VAL A 133 13.95 8.43 13.98
N TYR A 134 13.67 8.71 12.72
CA TYR A 134 13.11 10.00 12.29
C TYR A 134 11.64 10.12 12.64
N GLY A 135 11.13 11.34 12.84
CA GLY A 135 9.70 11.58 13.06
C GLY A 135 8.85 11.03 11.91
N CYS A 136 7.94 10.12 12.22
CA CYS A 136 7.13 9.38 11.25
C CYS A 136 6.30 10.31 10.37
N LYS A 137 5.89 11.48 10.92
CA LYS A 137 5.15 12.53 10.20
C LYS A 137 5.85 13.02 8.95
N ASN A 138 7.19 12.97 8.92
CA ASN A 138 7.97 13.48 7.78
C ASN A 138 7.64 12.73 6.48
N CYS A 139 7.26 11.46 6.59
CA CYS A 139 6.86 10.62 5.46
C CYS A 139 5.34 10.34 5.46
N HIS A 140 4.76 10.03 6.62
CA HIS A 140 3.35 9.64 6.73
C HIS A 140 2.37 10.81 6.94
N GLY A 141 2.87 12.06 6.91
CA GLY A 141 2.06 13.26 7.12
C GLY A 141 1.72 13.51 8.60
N GLU A 142 1.49 14.74 8.97
CA GLU A 142 1.28 15.16 10.37
C GLU A 142 0.13 14.44 11.08
N ASN A 143 -0.88 14.03 10.30
CA ASN A 143 -2.07 13.32 10.80
C ASN A 143 -2.06 11.82 10.46
N GLY A 144 -0.91 11.26 10.05
CA GLY A 144 -0.82 9.85 9.66
C GLY A 144 -1.60 9.47 8.40
N LYS A 145 -2.04 10.45 7.61
CA LYS A 145 -2.85 10.25 6.39
C LYS A 145 -2.03 10.16 5.10
N GLY A 146 -0.69 10.00 5.23
CA GLY A 146 0.21 10.10 4.09
C GLY A 146 0.36 11.55 3.63
N LYS A 147 1.11 11.78 2.55
CA LYS A 147 1.32 13.12 1.99
C LYS A 147 0.43 13.40 0.78
N SER A 148 0.33 12.44 -0.13
CA SER A 148 -0.54 12.53 -1.28
C SER A 148 -0.82 11.13 -1.85
N ALA A 149 -1.93 11.00 -2.58
CA ALA A 149 -2.30 9.76 -3.25
C ALA A 149 -1.32 9.38 -4.38
N GLU A 150 -0.64 10.36 -4.96
CA GLU A 150 0.39 10.17 -5.99
C GLU A 150 1.65 9.55 -5.40
N ASN A 151 1.96 9.85 -4.13
CA ASN A 151 3.09 9.26 -3.41
C ASN A 151 2.64 8.10 -2.51
N HIS A 152 2.20 7.02 -3.14
CA HIS A 152 1.70 5.81 -2.50
C HIS A 152 2.76 5.01 -1.72
N LEU A 153 4.02 5.42 -1.72
CA LEU A 153 5.07 4.81 -0.91
C LEU A 153 4.87 5.07 0.58
N PHE A 154 4.17 6.15 0.93
CA PHE A 154 3.86 6.55 2.30
C PHE A 154 2.37 6.36 2.61
N PRO A 155 1.96 5.15 3.04
CA PRO A 155 0.55 4.82 3.23
C PRO A 155 -0.10 5.60 4.37
N VAL A 156 -1.44 5.62 4.34
CA VAL A 156 -2.27 6.06 5.46
C VAL A 156 -2.10 5.10 6.63
N LEU A 157 -1.82 5.64 7.81
CA LEU A 157 -1.65 4.92 9.08
C LEU A 157 -2.75 5.25 10.09
N ALA A 158 -3.33 6.46 10.00
CA ALA A 158 -4.35 6.95 10.91
C ALA A 158 -5.60 6.06 10.89
N GLY A 159 -6.05 5.63 12.06
CA GLY A 159 -7.23 4.76 12.22
C GLY A 159 -7.00 3.31 11.81
N GLN A 160 -5.74 2.92 11.59
CA GLN A 160 -5.41 1.52 11.30
C GLN A 160 -5.47 0.67 12.58
N ASN A 161 -5.81 -0.60 12.44
CA ASN A 161 -5.89 -1.52 13.57
C ASN A 161 -4.55 -1.68 14.28
N LYS A 162 -4.59 -1.56 15.61
CA LYS A 162 -3.41 -1.63 16.46
C LYS A 162 -2.64 -2.93 16.30
N ASP A 163 -3.31 -4.08 16.39
CA ASP A 163 -2.66 -5.40 16.32
C ASP A 163 -1.97 -5.61 14.96
N TYR A 164 -2.63 -5.15 13.88
CA TYR A 164 -2.02 -5.14 12.56
C TYR A 164 -0.78 -4.25 12.49
N LEU A 165 -0.84 -3.03 13.06
CA LEU A 165 0.30 -2.11 13.08
C LEU A 165 1.48 -2.69 13.88
N VAL A 166 1.21 -3.27 15.06
CA VAL A 166 2.22 -3.96 15.89
C VAL A 166 2.91 -5.05 15.08
N LYS A 167 2.11 -5.95 14.47
CA LYS A 167 2.66 -7.01 13.63
C LYS A 167 3.54 -6.45 12.51
N GLN A 168 3.08 -5.42 11.79
CA GLN A 168 3.84 -4.87 10.67
C GLN A 168 5.16 -4.23 11.11
N LEU A 169 5.17 -3.47 12.19
CA LEU A 169 6.41 -2.86 12.70
C LEU A 169 7.38 -3.91 13.23
N MET A 170 6.89 -4.97 13.89
CA MET A 170 7.71 -6.09 14.32
C MET A 170 8.28 -6.86 13.12
N ASP A 171 7.47 -7.13 12.09
CA ASP A 171 7.92 -7.83 10.89
C ASP A 171 9.00 -7.03 10.13
N LEU A 172 8.84 -5.71 10.04
CA LEU A 172 9.86 -4.81 9.47
C LEU A 172 11.14 -4.79 10.32
N LYS A 173 11.00 -4.67 11.64
CA LYS A 173 12.13 -4.65 12.59
C LYS A 173 12.97 -5.92 12.52
N GLU A 174 12.32 -7.07 12.40
CA GLU A 174 12.96 -8.39 12.41
C GLU A 174 13.30 -8.89 10.99
N GLY A 175 13.02 -8.10 9.96
CA GLY A 175 13.32 -8.45 8.57
C GLY A 175 12.42 -9.54 7.97
N ARG A 176 11.30 -9.86 8.60
CA ARG A 176 10.26 -10.74 8.01
C ARG A 176 9.46 -10.05 6.91
N ARG A 177 9.37 -8.72 6.97
CA ARG A 177 8.82 -7.87 5.93
C ARG A 177 9.92 -6.96 5.38
N THR A 178 10.21 -7.07 4.07
CA THR A 178 11.31 -6.35 3.39
C THR A 178 10.88 -5.74 2.06
N ASN A 179 9.58 -5.57 1.84
CA ASN A 179 9.04 -5.09 0.57
C ASN A 179 8.94 -3.56 0.49
N ASP A 180 9.49 -2.85 1.43
CA ASP A 180 9.56 -1.40 1.43
C ASP A 180 10.74 -0.91 0.58
N PRO A 181 10.59 0.19 -0.18
CA PRO A 181 11.64 0.71 -1.04
C PRO A 181 12.88 1.10 -0.25
N ALA A 182 14.05 0.65 -0.70
CA ALA A 182 15.34 0.94 -0.09
C ALA A 182 15.44 0.58 1.42
N ASN A 183 14.61 -0.33 1.89
CA ASN A 183 14.52 -0.75 3.29
C ASN A 183 14.28 0.40 4.30
N MET A 184 13.64 1.49 3.83
CA MET A 184 13.44 2.70 4.66
C MET A 184 12.70 2.40 5.97
N MET A 185 11.59 1.65 5.89
CA MET A 185 10.82 1.30 7.09
C MET A 185 11.52 0.23 7.93
N GLY A 186 12.22 -0.71 7.29
CA GLY A 186 13.04 -1.69 8.00
C GLY A 186 14.11 -1.03 8.87
N ASP A 187 14.82 -0.04 8.33
CA ASP A 187 15.87 0.65 9.07
C ASP A 187 15.30 1.52 10.21
N ILE A 188 14.18 2.21 9.99
CA ILE A 188 13.49 2.94 11.07
C ILE A 188 13.00 1.97 12.16
N ALA A 189 12.38 0.85 11.77
CA ALA A 189 11.81 -0.11 12.71
C ALA A 189 12.86 -0.78 13.61
N LYS A 190 14.08 -0.99 13.11
CA LYS A 190 15.21 -1.53 13.91
C LYS A 190 15.52 -0.65 15.13
N GLY A 191 15.38 0.68 15.03
CA GLY A 191 15.63 1.62 16.12
C GLY A 191 14.52 1.65 17.17
N LEU A 192 13.33 1.10 16.87
CA LEU A 192 12.20 1.09 17.82
C LEU A 192 12.35 -0.03 18.86
N SER A 193 12.10 0.27 20.13
CA SER A 193 11.86 -0.75 21.15
C SER A 193 10.43 -1.32 21.01
N VAL A 194 10.14 -2.42 21.71
CA VAL A 194 8.78 -2.98 21.79
C VAL A 194 7.80 -1.95 22.38
N ASP A 195 8.23 -1.23 23.42
CA ASP A 195 7.43 -0.17 24.03
C ASP A 195 7.18 1.00 23.07
N ASP A 196 8.17 1.38 22.25
CA ASP A 196 8.01 2.41 21.22
C ASP A 196 6.94 1.98 20.19
N ILE A 197 6.96 0.70 19.77
CA ILE A 197 5.97 0.13 18.84
C ILE A 197 4.57 0.15 19.47
N GLU A 198 4.43 -0.29 20.73
CA GLU A 198 3.18 -0.26 21.46
C GLU A 198 2.59 1.15 21.58
N ASN A 199 3.43 2.13 21.94
CA ASN A 199 3.02 3.52 22.07
C ASN A 199 2.61 4.14 20.71
N LEU A 200 3.41 3.93 19.67
CA LEU A 200 3.10 4.41 18.31
C LEU A 200 1.79 3.85 17.80
N THR A 201 1.58 2.55 17.95
CA THR A 201 0.38 1.87 17.44
C THR A 201 -0.87 2.25 18.22
N GLU A 202 -0.76 2.50 19.51
CA GLU A 202 -1.83 3.08 20.33
C GLU A 202 -2.24 4.47 19.82
N TYR A 203 -1.27 5.35 19.54
CA TYR A 203 -1.55 6.67 18.99
C TYR A 203 -2.20 6.59 17.60
N LEU A 204 -1.60 5.81 16.68
CA LEU A 204 -2.05 5.72 15.29
C LEU A 204 -3.44 5.10 15.15
N SER A 205 -3.75 4.10 15.95
CA SER A 205 -5.07 3.46 15.96
C SER A 205 -6.17 4.34 16.55
N GLY A 206 -5.80 5.37 17.29
CA GLY A 206 -6.71 6.35 17.88
C GLY A 206 -7.00 7.58 17.00
N LEU A 207 -6.31 7.74 15.86
CA LEU A 207 -6.47 8.89 14.95
C LEU A 207 -7.75 8.75 14.03
#